data_08211c3a4f73a398469a04c66e365010
#
_entry.id   08211c3a4f73a398469a04c66e365010
#
_cell.length_a   1.000
_cell.length_b   1.000
_cell.length_c   1.000
_cell.angle_alpha   90.00
_cell.angle_beta   90.00
_cell.angle_gamma   90.00
#
_symmetry.space_group_name_H-M   'P 1'
#
loop_
_entity.id
_entity.type
_entity.pdbx_description
1 polymer ?
#
loop_
_entity_poly.entity_id
_entity_poly.type
_entity_poly.pdbx_seq_one_letter_code
_entity_poly.pdbx_strand_id
1 'polypeptide(L)'
;MKIHIEKCTAWCGNLRTTQHWKEWANGNLTFQNDDDLPSLKQIPAMQRRRLSRFAKLTMECVLNVITDEENDLPCVFSSRHGDLHKTSKLIEDVAQKNDLSPTHFGLSVHNAVAGLYSIFSKNKQPMTATSAGEDSFLMALIDGYAKLESQNL
;
A
#
# COMPACT_ATOMS: atom_id res chain seq x y z
N MET A 1 11.54 8.36 -21.73
CA MET A 1 11.23 8.36 -20.29
C MET A 1 12.43 7.80 -19.56
N LYS A 2 12.99 8.51 -18.58
CA LYS A 2 14.08 8.06 -17.72
C LYS A 2 13.66 8.36 -16.28
N ILE A 3 13.61 7.32 -15.44
CA ILE A 3 13.23 7.42 -14.03
C ILE A 3 14.42 6.97 -13.21
N HIS A 4 14.75 7.71 -12.15
CA HIS A 4 15.70 7.32 -11.12
C HIS A 4 14.95 6.79 -9.91
N ILE A 5 15.31 5.60 -9.43
CA ILE A 5 14.72 5.00 -8.23
C ILE A 5 15.75 5.12 -7.11
N GLU A 6 15.48 5.94 -6.12
CA GLU A 6 16.39 6.16 -4.99
C GLU A 6 16.26 5.07 -3.93
N LYS A 7 15.03 4.70 -3.59
CA LYS A 7 14.74 3.71 -2.55
C LYS A 7 13.69 2.73 -3.02
N CYS A 8 13.80 1.49 -2.58
CA CYS A 8 12.86 0.42 -2.89
C CYS A 8 12.72 -0.50 -1.67
N THR A 9 11.50 -0.90 -1.38
CA THR A 9 11.18 -1.92 -0.39
C THR A 9 10.03 -2.79 -0.86
N ALA A 10 9.98 -4.02 -0.37
CA ALA A 10 8.90 -4.93 -0.67
C ALA A 10 8.69 -5.94 0.47
N TRP A 11 7.45 -6.40 0.62
CA TRP A 11 7.05 -7.43 1.58
C TRP A 11 6.20 -8.49 0.89
N CYS A 12 6.65 -9.75 0.91
CA CYS A 12 5.89 -10.87 0.37
C CYS A 12 6.27 -12.16 1.10
N GLY A 13 5.38 -12.72 1.90
CA GLY A 13 5.66 -13.88 2.73
C GLY A 13 6.92 -13.70 3.58
N ASN A 14 7.86 -14.64 3.48
CA ASN A 14 9.14 -14.59 4.19
C ASN A 14 10.16 -13.59 3.59
N LEU A 15 9.86 -12.98 2.43
CA LEU A 15 10.72 -11.98 1.78
C LEU A 15 10.37 -10.57 2.27
N ARG A 16 11.15 -10.03 3.22
CA ARG A 16 10.81 -8.79 3.95
C ARG A 16 11.93 -7.75 3.98
N THR A 17 13.14 -8.17 3.62
CA THR A 17 14.32 -7.31 3.62
C THR A 17 15.00 -7.34 2.27
N THR A 18 15.78 -6.30 1.95
CA THR A 18 16.59 -6.28 0.73
C THR A 18 17.49 -7.51 0.62
N GLN A 19 17.99 -8.02 1.76
CA GLN A 19 18.82 -9.23 1.78
C GLN A 19 18.01 -10.47 1.40
N HIS A 20 16.79 -10.66 1.95
CA HIS A 20 15.92 -11.78 1.58
C HIS A 20 15.60 -11.78 0.08
N TRP A 21 15.32 -10.61 -0.50
CA TRP A 21 15.05 -10.48 -1.92
C TRP A 21 16.26 -10.82 -2.79
N LYS A 22 17.48 -10.40 -2.37
CA LYS A 22 18.72 -10.77 -3.06
C LYS A 22 19.00 -12.27 -2.98
N GLU A 23 18.82 -12.88 -1.82
CA GLU A 23 19.03 -14.33 -1.64
C GLU A 23 18.02 -15.14 -2.44
N TRP A 24 16.75 -14.72 -2.48
CA TRP A 24 15.75 -15.35 -3.33
C TRP A 24 16.08 -15.23 -4.81
N ALA A 25 16.46 -14.06 -5.27
CA ALA A 25 16.84 -13.83 -6.66
C ALA A 25 18.07 -14.65 -7.10
N ASN A 26 18.99 -14.95 -6.17
CA ASN A 26 20.17 -15.79 -6.40
C ASN A 26 19.89 -17.30 -6.18
N GLY A 27 18.67 -17.70 -5.87
CA GLY A 27 18.30 -19.09 -5.62
C GLY A 27 18.74 -19.63 -4.26
N ASN A 28 19.22 -18.78 -3.34
CA ASN A 28 19.71 -19.17 -2.01
C ASN A 28 18.60 -19.16 -0.95
N LEU A 29 17.43 -18.59 -1.23
CA LEU A 29 16.27 -18.57 -0.37
C LEU A 29 15.02 -19.00 -1.13
N THR A 30 14.29 -19.96 -0.58
CA THR A 30 13.00 -20.39 -1.14
C THR A 30 11.88 -19.49 -0.63
N PHE A 31 11.01 -19.05 -1.55
CA PHE A 31 9.81 -18.34 -1.18
C PHE A 31 8.87 -19.23 -0.36
N GLN A 32 8.37 -18.69 0.74
CA GLN A 32 7.34 -19.32 1.57
C GLN A 32 6.25 -18.29 1.85
N ASN A 33 5.02 -18.66 1.54
CA ASN A 33 3.88 -17.85 1.94
C ASN A 33 3.66 -18.00 3.45
N ASP A 34 3.57 -16.90 4.16
CA ASP A 34 3.21 -16.85 5.56
C ASP A 34 2.16 -15.76 5.83
N ASP A 35 1.54 -15.84 7.00
CA ASP A 35 0.53 -14.89 7.44
C ASP A 35 1.06 -13.81 8.38
N ASP A 36 2.36 -13.73 8.56
CA ASP A 36 2.98 -12.73 9.39
C ASP A 36 2.67 -11.31 8.91
N LEU A 37 2.51 -10.43 9.87
CA LEU A 37 2.18 -9.04 9.64
C LEU A 37 3.22 -8.13 10.29
N PRO A 38 3.54 -7.01 9.65
CA PRO A 38 4.45 -6.04 10.23
C PRO A 38 3.91 -5.46 11.53
N SER A 39 4.82 -5.16 12.45
CA SER A 39 4.46 -4.66 13.79
C SER A 39 3.94 -3.23 13.77
N LEU A 40 4.37 -2.40 12.82
CA LEU A 40 3.98 -0.99 12.63
C LEU A 40 3.98 -0.20 13.95
N LYS A 41 5.04 -0.32 14.75
CA LYS A 41 5.13 0.30 16.09
C LYS A 41 5.02 1.82 16.06
N GLN A 42 5.39 2.45 14.94
CA GLN A 42 5.28 3.88 14.69
C GLN A 42 3.82 4.37 14.55
N ILE A 43 2.88 3.45 14.29
CA ILE A 43 1.45 3.77 14.23
C ILE A 43 0.81 3.53 15.61
N PRO A 44 0.02 4.48 16.17
CA PRO A 44 -0.64 4.30 17.45
C PRO A 44 -1.49 3.03 17.50
N ALA A 45 -1.44 2.30 18.62
CA ALA A 45 -2.03 0.96 18.76
C ALA A 45 -3.52 0.90 18.40
N MET A 46 -4.31 1.93 18.75
CA MET A 46 -5.74 2.00 18.44
C MET A 46 -5.99 2.06 16.93
N GLN A 47 -5.19 2.83 16.21
CA GLN A 47 -5.30 2.97 14.75
C GLN A 47 -4.79 1.70 14.05
N ARG A 48 -3.64 1.16 14.50
CA ARG A 48 -3.05 -0.06 13.97
C ARG A 48 -3.98 -1.27 14.04
N ARG A 49 -4.82 -1.39 15.08
CA ARG A 49 -5.79 -2.49 15.22
C ARG A 49 -6.90 -2.45 14.17
N ARG A 50 -7.17 -1.28 13.58
CA ARG A 50 -8.20 -1.09 12.53
C ARG A 50 -7.68 -1.37 11.12
N LEU A 51 -6.35 -1.47 10.95
CA LEU A 51 -5.75 -1.76 9.66
C LEU A 51 -6.00 -3.21 9.26
N SER A 52 -6.44 -3.41 8.03
CA SER A 52 -6.48 -4.73 7.39
C SER A 52 -5.08 -5.26 7.11
N ARG A 53 -4.96 -6.53 6.72
CA ARG A 53 -3.70 -7.10 6.22
C ARG A 53 -3.13 -6.26 5.07
N PHE A 54 -3.97 -5.95 4.07
CA PHE A 54 -3.58 -5.12 2.92
C PHE A 54 -3.01 -3.77 3.36
N ALA A 55 -3.76 -3.04 4.21
CA ALA A 55 -3.31 -1.75 4.73
C ALA A 55 -2.01 -1.84 5.53
N LYS A 56 -1.82 -2.89 6.35
CA LYS A 56 -0.58 -3.08 7.14
C LYS A 56 0.63 -3.29 6.26
N LEU A 57 0.52 -4.13 5.23
CA LEU A 57 1.62 -4.39 4.29
C LEU A 57 1.98 -3.14 3.49
N THR A 58 0.97 -2.41 3.01
CA THR A 58 1.19 -1.15 2.29
C THR A 58 1.87 -0.11 3.19
N MET A 59 1.38 0.08 4.44
CA MET A 59 1.97 1.03 5.39
C MET A 59 3.42 0.67 5.74
N GLU A 60 3.74 -0.61 5.92
CA GLU A 60 5.12 -1.05 6.18
C GLU A 60 6.03 -0.64 5.03
N CYS A 61 5.62 -0.91 3.79
CA CYS A 61 6.42 -0.56 2.62
C CYS A 61 6.61 0.96 2.51
N VAL A 62 5.56 1.75 2.65
CA VAL A 62 5.64 3.21 2.54
C VAL A 62 6.53 3.79 3.63
N LEU A 63 6.32 3.40 4.90
CA LEU A 63 7.04 3.94 6.04
C LEU A 63 8.53 3.53 6.07
N ASN A 64 8.92 2.52 5.32
CA ASN A 64 10.33 2.12 5.18
C ASN A 64 11.08 2.83 4.04
N VAL A 65 10.37 3.49 3.13
CA VAL A 65 11.02 4.25 2.04
C VAL A 65 11.00 5.76 2.26
N ILE A 66 10.02 6.27 3.02
CA ILE A 66 9.86 7.71 3.27
C ILE A 66 10.50 8.07 4.61
N THR A 67 11.38 9.06 4.61
CA THR A 67 11.90 9.70 5.82
C THR A 67 10.98 10.85 6.25
N ASP A 68 11.16 11.37 7.47
CA ASP A 68 10.38 12.52 7.97
C ASP A 68 10.56 13.76 7.08
N GLU A 69 11.76 13.95 6.51
CA GLU A 69 12.08 15.05 5.60
C GLU A 69 11.39 14.89 4.23
N GLU A 70 11.14 13.65 3.80
CA GLU A 70 10.50 13.33 2.52
C GLU A 70 8.98 13.16 2.63
N ASN A 71 8.42 13.41 3.81
CA ASN A 71 7.00 13.15 4.08
C ASN A 71 6.04 14.12 3.38
N ASP A 72 6.53 15.13 2.70
CA ASP A 72 5.74 16.12 1.97
C ASP A 72 5.83 15.93 0.43
N LEU A 73 5.83 14.68 -0.01
CA LEU A 73 5.86 14.30 -1.43
C LEU A 73 4.48 13.84 -1.93
N PRO A 74 4.14 14.13 -3.20
CA PRO A 74 3.00 13.51 -3.87
C PRO A 74 3.15 12.01 -3.90
N CYS A 75 2.03 11.28 -3.76
CA CYS A 75 2.04 9.82 -3.73
C CYS A 75 1.11 9.21 -4.77
N VAL A 76 1.55 8.11 -5.36
CA VAL A 76 0.71 7.25 -6.21
C VAL A 76 0.61 5.87 -5.58
N PHE A 77 -0.60 5.51 -5.16
CA PHE A 77 -0.92 4.17 -4.67
C PHE A 77 -1.53 3.36 -5.80
N SER A 78 -1.05 2.14 -5.99
CA SER A 78 -1.54 1.27 -7.04
C SER A 78 -1.97 -0.08 -6.50
N SER A 79 -3.16 -0.51 -6.92
CA SER A 79 -3.67 -1.83 -6.59
C SER A 79 -4.70 -2.26 -7.62
N ARG A 80 -4.68 -3.53 -8.04
CA ARG A 80 -5.69 -4.09 -8.95
C ARG A 80 -7.09 -4.06 -8.33
N HIS A 81 -7.22 -4.37 -7.03
CA HIS A 81 -8.50 -4.61 -6.37
C HIS A 81 -8.70 -3.84 -5.07
N GLY A 82 -7.71 -3.07 -4.62
CA GLY A 82 -7.74 -2.47 -3.29
C GLY A 82 -7.78 -3.55 -2.19
N ASP A 83 -8.52 -3.31 -1.11
CA ASP A 83 -8.72 -4.26 -0.02
C ASP A 83 -9.80 -5.29 -0.39
N LEU A 84 -9.44 -6.26 -1.24
CA LEU A 84 -10.36 -7.28 -1.74
C LEU A 84 -11.03 -8.07 -0.61
N HIS A 85 -10.32 -8.35 0.49
CA HIS A 85 -10.89 -9.09 1.61
C HIS A 85 -12.06 -8.34 2.25
N LYS A 86 -11.93 -7.02 2.47
CA LYS A 86 -13.02 -6.19 3.00
C LYS A 86 -14.17 -6.08 2.01
N THR A 87 -13.86 -5.90 0.74
CA THR A 87 -14.88 -5.82 -0.33
C THR A 87 -15.66 -7.12 -0.43
N SER A 88 -15.00 -8.27 -0.42
CA SER A 88 -15.66 -9.59 -0.46
C SER A 88 -16.58 -9.79 0.73
N LYS A 89 -16.13 -9.39 1.94
CA LYS A 89 -16.96 -9.50 3.14
C LYS A 89 -18.22 -8.63 3.05
N LEU A 90 -18.12 -7.42 2.54
CA LEU A 90 -19.29 -6.56 2.34
C LEU A 90 -20.27 -7.14 1.30
N ILE A 91 -19.76 -7.71 0.22
CA ILE A 91 -20.60 -8.39 -0.79
C ILE A 91 -21.34 -9.58 -0.16
N GLU A 92 -20.66 -10.36 0.65
CA GLU A 92 -21.25 -11.47 1.40
C GLU A 92 -22.35 -10.99 2.35
N ASP A 93 -22.10 -9.91 3.13
CA ASP A 93 -23.07 -9.31 4.03
C ASP A 93 -24.32 -8.84 3.27
N VAL A 94 -24.15 -8.19 2.10
CA VAL A 94 -25.29 -7.83 1.23
C VAL A 94 -26.08 -9.05 0.76
N ALA A 95 -25.39 -10.10 0.29
CA ALA A 95 -26.03 -11.32 -0.18
C ALA A 95 -26.83 -12.03 0.92
N GLN A 96 -26.35 -11.96 2.15
CA GLN A 96 -26.99 -12.52 3.34
C GLN A 96 -28.04 -11.58 3.98
N LYS A 97 -28.22 -10.38 3.44
CA LYS A 97 -29.10 -9.33 3.98
C LYS A 97 -28.71 -8.91 5.42
N ASN A 98 -27.43 -8.96 5.74
CA ASN A 98 -26.88 -8.47 6.99
C ASN A 98 -26.71 -6.93 6.94
N ASP A 99 -26.73 -6.30 8.12
CA ASP A 99 -26.41 -4.87 8.22
C ASP A 99 -24.96 -4.59 7.84
N LEU A 100 -24.75 -3.56 7.01
CA LEU A 100 -23.41 -3.16 6.59
C LEU A 100 -22.76 -2.27 7.65
N SER A 101 -21.51 -2.58 7.99
CA SER A 101 -20.70 -1.70 8.83
C SER A 101 -20.22 -0.47 8.05
N PRO A 102 -20.58 0.77 8.46
CA PRO A 102 -20.10 1.99 7.82
C PRO A 102 -18.55 2.08 7.84
N THR A 103 -17.93 1.59 8.91
CA THR A 103 -16.46 1.55 9.03
C THR A 103 -15.84 0.62 8.01
N HIS A 104 -16.41 -0.57 7.81
CA HIS A 104 -15.91 -1.51 6.80
C HIS A 104 -16.11 -0.95 5.39
N PHE A 105 -17.25 -0.32 5.14
CA PHE A 105 -17.53 0.32 3.86
C PHE A 105 -16.50 1.42 3.55
N GLY A 106 -16.26 2.35 4.49
CA GLY A 106 -15.26 3.41 4.32
C GLY A 106 -13.83 2.91 4.12
N LEU A 107 -13.50 1.69 4.60
CA LEU A 107 -12.19 1.07 4.43
C LEU A 107 -12.10 0.15 3.19
N SER A 108 -13.19 -0.11 2.49
CA SER A 108 -13.21 -0.95 1.27
C SER A 108 -12.97 -0.16 -0.02
N VAL A 109 -13.13 1.16 0.01
CA VAL A 109 -12.91 1.99 -1.18
C VAL A 109 -11.44 1.94 -1.61
N HIS A 110 -11.20 2.02 -2.91
CA HIS A 110 -9.88 1.78 -3.50
C HIS A 110 -8.78 2.70 -2.94
N ASN A 111 -9.10 3.95 -2.63
CA ASN A 111 -8.18 4.94 -2.08
C ASN A 111 -8.10 4.96 -0.54
N ALA A 112 -8.73 4.01 0.16
CA ALA A 112 -8.77 4.00 1.63
C ALA A 112 -7.37 4.01 2.26
N VAL A 113 -6.44 3.22 1.73
CA VAL A 113 -5.07 3.13 2.27
C VAL A 113 -4.29 4.41 2.04
N ALA A 114 -4.47 5.07 0.89
CA ALA A 114 -3.88 6.39 0.62
C ALA A 114 -4.38 7.43 1.64
N GLY A 115 -5.70 7.45 1.90
CA GLY A 115 -6.29 8.32 2.91
C GLY A 115 -5.79 8.04 4.34
N LEU A 116 -5.65 6.77 4.72
CA LEU A 116 -5.05 6.39 6.01
C LEU A 116 -3.60 6.87 6.12
N TYR A 117 -2.79 6.68 5.07
CA TYR A 117 -1.42 7.16 5.02
C TYR A 117 -1.37 8.68 5.21
N SER A 118 -2.18 9.46 4.48
CA SER A 118 -2.26 10.91 4.63
C SER A 118 -2.54 11.34 6.08
N ILE A 119 -3.47 10.65 6.75
CA ILE A 119 -3.83 10.94 8.14
C ILE A 119 -2.65 10.64 9.09
N PHE A 120 -1.98 9.50 8.93
CA PHE A 120 -0.88 9.10 9.80
C PHE A 120 0.36 9.95 9.62
N SER A 121 0.75 10.17 8.37
CA SER A 121 1.95 10.91 8.02
C SER A 121 1.75 12.42 8.10
N LYS A 122 0.49 12.87 8.20
CA LYS A 122 0.10 14.29 8.05
C LYS A 122 0.48 14.88 6.69
N ASN A 123 0.79 14.03 5.72
CA ASN A 123 1.09 14.45 4.36
C ASN A 123 -0.17 15.02 3.70
N LYS A 124 -0.09 16.26 3.22
CA LYS A 124 -1.18 17.00 2.57
C LYS A 124 -0.99 17.12 1.06
N GLN A 125 0.07 16.56 0.52
CA GLN A 125 0.34 16.57 -0.91
C GLN A 125 -0.67 15.72 -1.69
N PRO A 126 -0.82 15.94 -2.99
CA PRO A 126 -1.72 15.16 -3.83
C PRO A 126 -1.47 13.66 -3.74
N MET A 127 -2.53 12.89 -3.55
CA MET A 127 -2.47 11.44 -3.54
C MET A 127 -3.41 10.86 -4.58
N THR A 128 -2.90 9.96 -5.41
CA THR A 128 -3.67 9.25 -6.42
C THR A 128 -3.74 7.78 -6.07
N ALA A 129 -4.90 7.18 -6.28
CA ALA A 129 -5.10 5.74 -6.21
C ALA A 129 -5.46 5.21 -7.61
N THR A 130 -4.57 4.41 -8.19
CA THR A 130 -4.68 3.93 -9.57
C THR A 130 -5.04 2.45 -9.61
N SER A 131 -6.03 2.11 -10.46
CA SER A 131 -6.39 0.74 -10.80
C SER A 131 -6.58 0.62 -12.30
N ALA A 132 -5.88 -0.33 -12.92
CA ALA A 132 -5.93 -0.60 -14.36
C ALA A 132 -5.79 -2.12 -14.63
N GLY A 133 -6.45 -2.95 -13.84
CA GLY A 133 -6.38 -4.40 -13.98
C GLY A 133 -4.95 -4.92 -13.84
N GLU A 134 -4.47 -5.65 -14.81
CA GLU A 134 -3.10 -6.20 -14.84
C GLU A 134 -2.03 -5.14 -15.03
N ASP A 135 -2.38 -4.00 -15.64
CA ASP A 135 -1.48 -2.90 -15.92
C ASP A 135 -1.39 -1.87 -14.77
N SER A 136 -2.01 -2.15 -13.62
CA SER A 136 -2.07 -1.19 -12.49
C SER A 136 -0.71 -0.63 -12.10
N PHE A 137 0.32 -1.48 -12.02
CA PHE A 137 1.68 -1.04 -11.68
C PHE A 137 2.28 -0.13 -12.76
N LEU A 138 2.13 -0.50 -14.04
CA LEU A 138 2.65 0.30 -15.16
C LEU A 138 1.96 1.66 -15.23
N MET A 139 0.63 1.70 -15.07
CA MET A 139 -0.14 2.94 -15.07
C MET A 139 0.25 3.86 -13.90
N ALA A 140 0.55 3.29 -12.73
CA ALA A 140 1.05 4.07 -11.60
C ALA A 140 2.44 4.68 -11.86
N LEU A 141 3.33 3.97 -12.53
CA LEU A 141 4.63 4.53 -12.95
C LEU A 141 4.46 5.68 -13.95
N ILE A 142 3.53 5.54 -14.90
CA ILE A 142 3.22 6.59 -15.88
C ILE A 142 2.63 7.83 -15.19
N ASP A 143 1.68 7.63 -14.25
CA ASP A 143 1.09 8.72 -13.47
C ASP A 143 2.15 9.42 -12.59
N GLY A 144 3.00 8.64 -11.92
CA GLY A 144 4.12 9.17 -11.14
C GLY A 144 5.08 9.99 -11.99
N TYR A 145 5.48 9.49 -13.16
CA TYR A 145 6.32 10.21 -14.10
C TYR A 145 5.68 11.52 -14.58
N ALA A 146 4.40 11.48 -14.96
CA ALA A 146 3.69 12.67 -15.38
C ALA A 146 3.62 13.74 -14.28
N LYS A 147 3.48 13.34 -13.01
CA LYS A 147 3.52 14.26 -11.87
C LYS A 147 4.91 14.88 -11.67
N LEU A 148 5.98 14.09 -11.76
CA LEU A 148 7.35 14.58 -11.67
C LEU A 148 7.63 15.64 -12.75
N GLU A 149 7.27 15.36 -14.00
CA GLU A 149 7.43 16.28 -15.12
C GLU A 149 6.60 17.57 -14.96
N SER A 150 5.35 17.45 -14.50
CA SER A 150 4.43 18.60 -14.37
C SER A 150 4.77 19.52 -13.20
N GLN A 151 5.43 19.02 -12.18
CA GLN A 151 5.76 19.76 -10.95
C GLN A 151 7.23 20.16 -10.88
N ASN A 152 8.05 19.81 -11.87
CA ASN A 152 9.50 20.02 -11.88
C ASN A 152 10.19 19.48 -10.60
N LEU A 153 9.74 18.30 -10.12
CA LEU A 153 10.26 17.58 -8.96
C LEU A 153 11.44 16.67 -9.35
#